data_cd933b75ddffd3647245f25ba2dbdd6c
#
_entry.id   cd933b75ddffd3647245f25ba2dbdd6c
#
_cell.length_a   1.000
_cell.length_b   1.000
_cell.length_c   1.000
_cell.angle_alpha   90.00
_cell.angle_beta   90.00
_cell.angle_gamma   90.00
#
_symmetry.space_group_name_H-M   'P 1'
#
loop_
_entity.id
_entity.type
_entity.pdbx_description
1 polymer ?
#
loop_
_entity_poly.entity_id
_entity_poly.type
_entity_poly.pdbx_seq_one_letter_code
_entity_poly.pdbx_strand_id
1 'polypeptide(L)' 'MRKKIIIVLGEPNSISSEIFLKSLDYIKKTKLNFIIIGNFPLLKKQAKYLNLKLDISFNFTNINNLNNNRFNFINI' A
#
# COMPACT_ATOMS: atom_id res chain seq x y z
N MET A 1 -20.47 -6.70 3.79
CA MET A 1 -19.11 -6.44 4.34
C MET A 1 -18.11 -6.46 3.20
N ARG A 2 -17.31 -5.41 3.08
CA ARG A 2 -16.30 -5.36 2.04
C ARG A 2 -15.09 -6.18 2.44
N LYS A 3 -14.52 -6.88 1.47
CA LYS A 3 -13.29 -7.63 1.70
C LYS A 3 -12.13 -6.66 1.88
N LYS A 4 -11.24 -7.00 2.80
CA LYS A 4 -10.01 -6.26 3.03
C LYS A 4 -8.83 -7.14 2.63
N ILE A 5 -7.87 -6.54 1.94
CA ILE A 5 -6.65 -7.22 1.52
C ILE A 5 -5.50 -6.59 2.27
N ILE A 6 -4.71 -7.43 2.93
CA ILE A 6 -3.54 -6.98 3.68
C ILE A 6 -2.31 -7.22 2.84
N ILE A 7 -1.53 -6.17 2.59
CA ILE A 7 -0.29 -6.23 1.83
C ILE A 7 0.86 -5.84 2.75
N VAL A 8 1.82 -6.73 2.92
CA VAL A 8 3.03 -6.45 3.71
C VAL A 8 4.19 -6.26 2.75
N LEU A 9 4.87 -5.11 2.86
CA LEU A 9 5.95 -4.75 1.97
C LEU A 9 7.30 -4.93 2.65
N GLY A 10 8.30 -5.36 1.87
CA GLY A 10 9.69 -5.35 2.30
C GLY A 10 10.15 -6.55 3.10
N GLU A 11 9.31 -7.53 3.36
CA GLU A 11 9.70 -8.74 4.06
C GLU A 11 10.06 -9.85 3.07
N PRO A 12 10.90 -10.83 3.46
CA PRO A 12 11.35 -11.87 2.54
C PRO A 12 10.24 -12.69 1.87
N ASN A 13 9.13 -12.89 2.58
CA ASN A 13 8.00 -13.67 2.06
C ASN A 13 6.82 -12.79 1.69
N SER A 14 7.05 -11.50 1.44
CA SER A 14 6.00 -10.56 1.13
C SER A 14 6.16 -10.02 -0.28
N ILE A 15 5.21 -9.18 -0.69
CA ILE A 15 5.26 -8.52 -1.99
C ILE A 15 6.37 -7.48 -1.98
N SER A 16 7.20 -7.45 -3.03
CA SER A 16 8.22 -6.43 -3.15
C SER A 16 7.59 -5.08 -3.45
N SER A 17 8.25 -4.02 -3.01
CA SER A 17 7.78 -2.66 -3.27
C SER A 17 7.68 -2.38 -4.77
N GLU A 18 8.57 -2.94 -5.57
CA GLU A 18 8.53 -2.76 -7.01
C GLU A 18 7.27 -3.37 -7.62
N ILE A 19 6.93 -4.59 -7.23
CA ILE A 19 5.71 -5.24 -7.72
C ILE A 19 4.48 -4.46 -7.29
N PHE A 20 4.46 -4.02 -6.04
CA PHE A 20 3.35 -3.21 -5.54
C PHE A 20 3.17 -1.94 -6.36
N LEU A 21 4.26 -1.20 -6.60
CA LEU A 21 4.21 0.04 -7.35
C LEU A 21 3.76 -0.17 -8.80
N LYS A 22 4.22 -1.25 -9.43
CA LYS A 22 3.81 -1.56 -10.80
C LYS A 22 2.37 -2.02 -10.90
N SER A 23 1.78 -2.44 -9.79
CA SER A 23 0.39 -2.91 -9.74
C SER A 23 -0.60 -1.82 -9.37
N LEU A 24 -0.14 -0.59 -9.10
CA LEU A 24 -1.00 0.48 -8.58
C LEU A 24 -2.19 0.78 -9.49
N ASP A 25 -1.99 0.80 -10.80
CA ASP A 25 -3.08 1.09 -11.72
C ASP A 25 -4.19 0.04 -11.61
N TYR A 26 -3.80 -1.21 -11.47
CA TYR A 26 -4.74 -2.30 -11.28
C TYR A 26 -5.45 -2.17 -9.91
N ILE A 27 -4.67 -1.90 -8.86
CA ILE A 27 -5.19 -1.77 -7.50
C ILE A 27 -6.21 -0.64 -7.42
N LYS A 28 -5.94 0.49 -8.07
CA LYS A 28 -6.86 1.63 -8.05
C LYS A 28 -8.20 1.31 -8.71
N LYS A 29 -8.23 0.39 -9.64
CA LYS A 29 -9.45 0.02 -10.37
C LYS A 29 -10.32 -0.97 -9.60
N THR A 30 -9.78 -1.65 -8.60
CA THR A 30 -10.55 -2.58 -7.81
C THR A 30 -11.43 -1.82 -6.82
N LYS A 31 -12.49 -2.47 -6.35
CA LYS A 31 -13.36 -1.90 -5.31
C LYS A 31 -13.05 -2.47 -3.94
N LEU A 32 -11.88 -3.06 -3.78
CA LEU A 32 -11.47 -3.67 -2.52
C LEU A 32 -10.83 -2.63 -1.61
N ASN A 33 -10.89 -2.89 -0.31
CA ASN A 33 -10.18 -2.09 0.69
C ASN A 33 -8.85 -2.74 0.98
N PHE A 34 -7.79 -1.93 1.07
CA PHE A 34 -6.43 -2.41 1.26
C PHE A 34 -5.87 -1.90 2.58
N ILE A 35 -5.13 -2.75 3.26
CA ILE A 35 -4.32 -2.38 4.41
C ILE A 35 -2.88 -2.68 4.03
N ILE A 36 -2.07 -1.64 3.84
CA ILE A 36 -0.68 -1.77 3.44
C ILE A 36 0.19 -1.55 4.68
N ILE A 37 1.09 -2.49 4.95
CA ILE A 37 2.02 -2.42 6.06
C ILE A 37 3.43 -2.32 5.48
N GLY A 38 4.15 -1.26 5.80
CA GLY A 38 5.48 -1.07 5.26
C GLY A 38 6.12 0.22 5.72
N ASN A 39 7.25 0.54 5.11
CA ASN A 39 7.99 1.77 5.38
C ASN A 39 7.67 2.77 4.27
N PHE A 40 6.86 3.76 4.58
CA PHE A 40 6.40 4.70 3.57
C PHE A 40 7.52 5.55 2.97
N PRO A 41 8.44 6.11 3.75
CA PRO A 41 9.57 6.85 3.17
C PRO A 41 10.39 6.01 2.18
N LEU A 42 10.58 4.73 2.49
CA LEU A 42 11.29 3.83 1.59
C LEU A 42 10.49 3.57 0.32
N LEU A 43 9.18 3.40 0.44
CA LEU A 43 8.29 3.21 -0.70
C LEU A 43 8.33 4.42 -1.63
N LYS A 44 8.29 5.63 -1.07
CA LYS A 44 8.42 6.87 -1.85
C LYS A 44 9.74 6.94 -2.60
N LYS A 45 10.81 6.58 -1.92
CA LYS A 45 12.16 6.56 -2.51
C LYS A 45 12.20 5.61 -3.70
N GLN A 46 11.62 4.44 -3.53
CA GLN A 46 11.61 3.42 -4.57
C GLN A 46 10.77 3.85 -5.76
N ALA A 47 9.62 4.47 -5.51
CA ALA A 47 8.78 5.00 -6.58
C ALA A 47 9.54 6.03 -7.40
N LYS A 48 10.27 6.91 -6.75
CA LYS A 48 11.09 7.92 -7.42
C LYS A 48 12.19 7.27 -8.25
N TYR A 49 12.87 6.27 -7.68
CA TYR A 49 13.94 5.56 -8.39
C TYR A 49 13.42 4.86 -9.64
N LEU A 50 12.24 4.25 -9.57
CA LEU A 50 11.63 3.55 -10.69
C LEU A 50 10.86 4.49 -11.63
N ASN A 51 10.84 5.78 -11.33
CA ASN A 51 10.10 6.78 -12.11
C ASN A 51 8.62 6.44 -12.22
N LEU A 52 8.05 5.94 -11.13
CA LEU A 52 6.63 5.60 -11.04
C LEU A 52 5.93 6.60 -10.13
N LYS A 53 4.69 6.96 -10.49
CA LYS A 53 3.89 7.83 -9.64
C LYS A 53 3.24 7.04 -8.53
N LEU A 54 3.40 7.52 -7.31
CA LEU A 54 2.67 6.99 -6.16
C LEU A 54 1.36 7.77 -6.04
N ASP A 55 0.41 7.40 -6.88
CA ASP A 55 -0.81 8.17 -7.14
C ASP A 55 -1.99 7.60 -6.37
N ILE A 56 -1.79 7.34 -5.09
CA ILE A 56 -2.84 6.86 -4.20
C ILE A 56 -2.81 7.71 -2.94
N SER A 57 -3.99 8.14 -2.51
CA SER A 57 -4.14 8.87 -1.26
C SER A 57 -4.28 7.86 -0.12
N PHE A 58 -3.21 7.67 0.64
CA PHE A 58 -3.21 6.75 1.76
C PHE A 58 -3.73 7.41 3.02
N ASN A 59 -4.52 6.65 3.78
CA ASN A 59 -4.90 7.02 5.14
C ASN A 59 -3.92 6.37 6.10
N PHE A 60 -3.01 7.16 6.69
CA PHE A 60 -2.03 6.64 7.63
C PHE A 60 -2.67 6.39 8.97
N THR A 61 -2.50 5.20 9.48
CA THR A 61 -3.18 4.77 10.70
C THR A 61 -2.36 3.69 11.41
N ASN A 62 -2.91 3.13 12.47
CA ASN A 62 -2.34 1.97 13.15
C ASN A 62 -3.39 0.88 13.25
N ILE A 63 -2.99 -0.29 13.73
CA ILE A 63 -3.86 -1.46 13.76
C ILE A 63 -5.11 -1.25 14.62
N ASN A 64 -5.02 -0.35 15.59
CA ASN A 64 -6.13 -0.09 16.52
C ASN A 64 -7.16 0.90 15.95
N ASN A 65 -6.83 1.60 14.89
CA ASN A 65 -7.64 2.67 14.32
C ASN A 65 -8.00 2.46 12.86
N LEU A 66 -8.06 1.20 12.45
CA LEU A 66 -8.44 0.87 11.07
C LEU A 66 -9.89 1.33 10.82
N ASN A 67 -10.11 1.86 9.64
CA ASN A 67 -11.41 2.36 9.23
C ASN A 67 -11.76 1.83 7.85
N ASN A 68 -12.84 2.34 7.26
CA ASN A 68 -13.35 1.88 5.98
C ASN A 68 -12.74 2.60 4.78
N ASN A 69 -11.64 3.34 4.97
CA ASN A 69 -10.93 3.92 3.84
C ASN A 69 -10.37 2.82 2.95
N ARG A 70 -10.34 3.08 1.65
CA ARG A 70 -9.88 2.09 0.69
C ARG A 70 -8.42 1.74 0.83
N PHE A 71 -7.60 2.70 1.25
CA PHE A 71 -6.15 2.50 1.35
C PHE A 71 -5.67 2.96 2.71
N ASN A 72 -5.64 2.06 3.66
CA ASN A 72 -5.02 2.31 4.95
C ASN A 72 -3.55 1.93 4.88
N PHE A 73 -2.69 2.75 5.45
CA PHE A 73 -1.25 2.49 5.47
C PHE A 73 -0.76 2.49 6.92
N ILE A 74 -0.18 1.39 7.33
CA ILE A 74 0.48 1.27 8.63
C ILE A 74 1.98 1.40 8.39
N ASN A 75 2.53 2.54 8.79
CA ASN A 75 3.95 2.82 8.60
C ASN A 75 4.76 2.23 9.75
N ILE A 76 5.76 1.44 9.43
CA ILE A 76 6.63 0.80 10.41
C ILE A 76 8.07 1.28 10.28
#